data_88ffd79192b33170c02fa238d4f40be3
#
_entry.id   88ffd79192b33170c02fa238d4f40be3
#
_cell.length_a   1.000
_cell.length_b   1.000
_cell.length_c   1.000
_cell.angle_alpha   90.00
_cell.angle_beta   90.00
_cell.angle_gamma   90.00
#
_symmetry.space_group_name_H-M   'P 1'
#
loop_
_entity.id
_entity.type
_entity.pdbx_description
1 polymer ?
#
loop_
_entity_poly.entity_id
_entity_poly.type
_entity_poly.pdbx_seq_one_letter_code
_entity_poly.pdbx_strand_id
1 'polypeptide(L)'
;MAWFYSFCKRILDVISICFVCSLSALAQPLPERPVEPLLKTIRVQSAPYNRSCPYYNYGDSLSTEPCLVGCVATAIEQLLSYYRFPDVLQDSIAGWETQNYSLATVPAGSVIDWGDVADLSLWCGMIVQMKYSPNASASGLWKAEEPLKRVFGYKTVRMMDRSLYSFDAWHRILQNELLAGRPVAYVGYNNVMGGHAFNIDGMDENGLYHCNWGEGEHQNGYFSLEHLCQMQPHWDATDWGRMVGYHANEYMLILHPDSVTDILSPDTLADFAHAVRVDSMAFRRQVTNREYVLTDVTLTNLSADTLYHTYEVLLNAPSDTSIFEQCKEIALSSVKLFPGETRTQTVACHYPVTPGEWLVSLTFDGKEVAYTQCVQAIPSTVEQLSFKTESLSYTHEGGVKILLQTHNSAHEGTAGRLLYYKLYKVGTEYSCSMDYRFLNLPAGDWTCDTLCFNRLEPGEDYVLRVGGWSSTIHTVSFTMPDNDTGIGDVQEETIVPHTPNDILYDLKGRVVLCPENGVYIRNGKKVYYER
;
A
#
# COMPACT_ATOMS: atom_id res chain seq x y z
N MET A 1 -42.68 -18.48 37.60
CA MET A 1 -42.05 -19.07 36.40
C MET A 1 -42.32 -18.31 35.11
N ALA A 2 -43.55 -17.93 34.77
CA ALA A 2 -43.86 -17.23 33.54
C ALA A 2 -43.22 -15.81 33.40
N TRP A 3 -43.05 -15.09 34.52
CA TRP A 3 -42.39 -13.77 34.50
C TRP A 3 -40.87 -13.87 34.22
N PHE A 4 -40.22 -14.89 34.76
CA PHE A 4 -38.80 -15.15 34.55
C PHE A 4 -38.50 -15.57 33.09
N TYR A 5 -39.41 -16.34 32.48
CA TYR A 5 -39.30 -16.76 31.09
C TYR A 5 -39.46 -15.59 30.10
N SER A 6 -40.40 -14.67 30.41
CA SER A 6 -40.61 -13.45 29.61
C SER A 6 -39.41 -12.48 29.71
N PHE A 7 -38.80 -12.37 30.89
CA PHE A 7 -37.61 -11.54 31.11
C PHE A 7 -36.37 -12.09 30.40
N CYS A 8 -36.09 -13.41 30.51
CA CYS A 8 -34.99 -14.06 29.80
C CYS A 8 -35.18 -13.99 28.27
N LYS A 9 -36.40 -14.14 27.76
CA LYS A 9 -36.69 -14.00 26.33
C LYS A 9 -36.41 -12.58 25.82
N ARG A 10 -36.81 -11.53 26.56
CA ARG A 10 -36.51 -10.14 26.20
C ARG A 10 -35.02 -9.84 26.22
N ILE A 11 -34.25 -10.42 27.16
CA ILE A 11 -32.78 -10.27 27.18
C ILE A 11 -32.14 -10.98 25.99
N LEU A 12 -32.60 -12.19 25.64
CA LEU A 12 -32.11 -12.92 24.47
C LEU A 12 -32.47 -12.20 23.15
N ASP A 13 -33.66 -11.63 23.05
CA ASP A 13 -34.08 -10.83 21.88
C ASP A 13 -33.24 -9.55 21.75
N VAL A 14 -32.95 -8.85 22.86
CA VAL A 14 -32.07 -7.67 22.88
C VAL A 14 -30.62 -8.04 22.53
N ILE A 15 -30.09 -9.14 23.09
CA ILE A 15 -28.74 -9.63 22.77
C ILE A 15 -28.67 -10.07 21.30
N SER A 16 -29.68 -10.76 20.78
CA SER A 16 -29.76 -11.11 19.35
C SER A 16 -29.84 -9.90 18.44
N ILE A 17 -30.66 -8.88 18.79
CA ILE A 17 -30.75 -7.63 18.02
C ILE A 17 -29.42 -6.87 18.10
N CYS A 18 -28.79 -6.77 19.26
CA CYS A 18 -27.46 -6.15 19.39
C CYS A 18 -26.39 -6.92 18.62
N PHE A 19 -26.44 -8.27 18.61
CA PHE A 19 -25.48 -9.09 17.87
C PHE A 19 -25.69 -9.03 16.35
N VAL A 20 -26.92 -8.97 15.87
CA VAL A 20 -27.26 -8.75 14.46
C VAL A 20 -26.93 -7.33 14.03
N CYS A 21 -27.21 -6.32 14.87
CA CYS A 21 -26.80 -4.93 14.60
C CYS A 21 -25.28 -4.75 14.61
N SER A 22 -24.55 -5.47 15.49
CA SER A 22 -23.10 -5.38 15.51
C SER A 22 -22.42 -6.13 14.34
N LEU A 23 -23.03 -7.17 13.79
CA LEU A 23 -22.55 -7.86 12.58
C LEU A 23 -22.87 -7.08 11.30
N SER A 24 -24.03 -6.42 11.23
CA SER A 24 -24.36 -5.57 10.07
C SER A 24 -23.56 -4.25 10.04
N ALA A 25 -23.04 -3.81 11.20
CA ALA A 25 -22.23 -2.61 11.31
C ALA A 25 -20.77 -2.77 10.81
N LEU A 26 -20.30 -4.01 10.60
CA LEU A 26 -18.95 -4.30 10.13
C LEU A 26 -18.87 -4.56 8.62
N ALA A 27 -20.01 -4.77 7.95
CA ALA A 27 -20.03 -5.12 6.54
C ALA A 27 -20.01 -3.86 5.65
N GLN A 28 -19.14 -3.86 4.65
CA GLN A 28 -19.28 -2.97 3.50
C GLN A 28 -20.59 -3.33 2.74
N PRO A 29 -21.20 -2.39 1.98
CA PRO A 29 -22.39 -2.69 1.20
C PRO A 29 -22.16 -3.86 0.25
N LEU A 30 -22.98 -4.90 0.37
CA LEU A 30 -22.87 -6.04 -0.52
C LEU A 30 -23.35 -5.68 -1.93
N PRO A 31 -22.70 -6.14 -2.98
CA PRO A 31 -23.14 -5.91 -4.35
C PRO A 31 -24.38 -6.75 -4.69
N GLU A 32 -25.17 -6.30 -5.67
CA GLU A 32 -26.31 -7.07 -6.21
C GLU A 32 -25.88 -8.44 -6.76
N ARG A 33 -24.70 -8.51 -7.33
CA ARG A 33 -24.05 -9.71 -7.86
C ARG A 33 -22.54 -9.50 -7.99
N PRO A 34 -21.72 -10.55 -7.97
CA PRO A 34 -20.30 -10.44 -8.27
C PRO A 34 -20.06 -9.99 -9.71
N VAL A 35 -18.91 -9.39 -9.96
CA VAL A 35 -18.39 -9.04 -11.29
C VAL A 35 -16.97 -9.56 -11.40
N GLU A 36 -16.78 -10.50 -12.33
CA GLU A 36 -15.46 -11.03 -12.67
C GLU A 36 -14.55 -9.91 -13.19
N PRO A 37 -13.22 -10.01 -12.99
CA PRO A 37 -12.28 -9.01 -13.45
C PRO A 37 -12.46 -8.67 -14.94
N LEU A 38 -12.78 -7.40 -15.22
CA LEU A 38 -13.08 -6.90 -16.56
C LEU A 38 -11.82 -6.76 -17.41
N LEU A 39 -10.72 -6.29 -16.80
CA LEU A 39 -9.45 -6.12 -17.48
C LEU A 39 -8.77 -7.47 -17.68
N LYS A 40 -8.38 -7.75 -18.93
CA LYS A 40 -7.60 -8.94 -19.28
C LYS A 40 -6.13 -8.59 -19.54
N THR A 41 -5.77 -7.34 -19.27
CA THR A 41 -4.41 -6.83 -19.45
C THR A 41 -3.56 -7.13 -18.23
N ILE A 42 -2.33 -7.58 -18.49
CA ILE A 42 -1.28 -7.73 -17.49
C ILE A 42 -0.21 -6.72 -17.86
N ARG A 43 -0.05 -5.68 -17.06
CA ARG A 43 0.89 -4.59 -17.30
C ARG A 43 1.90 -4.48 -16.18
N VAL A 44 3.09 -4.00 -16.56
CA VAL A 44 4.14 -3.54 -15.64
C VAL A 44 4.61 -2.17 -16.09
N GLN A 45 5.28 -1.44 -15.22
CA GLN A 45 5.82 -0.12 -15.55
C GLN A 45 7.16 -0.18 -16.31
N SER A 46 7.79 -1.35 -16.37
CA SER A 46 9.06 -1.64 -17.06
C SER A 46 8.84 -2.23 -18.45
N ALA A 47 9.88 -2.79 -19.05
CA ALA A 47 9.82 -3.46 -20.35
C ALA A 47 8.77 -4.59 -20.38
N PRO A 48 8.04 -4.75 -21.48
CA PRO A 48 8.21 -4.04 -22.79
C PRO A 48 7.45 -2.70 -22.88
N TYR A 49 6.67 -2.31 -21.87
CA TYR A 49 5.72 -1.20 -21.92
C TYR A 49 6.39 0.18 -21.85
N ASN A 50 7.58 0.28 -21.25
CA ASN A 50 8.34 1.53 -21.14
C ASN A 50 9.30 1.80 -22.32
N ARG A 51 9.34 0.96 -23.35
CA ARG A 51 10.35 1.09 -24.42
C ARG A 51 10.28 2.41 -25.20
N SER A 52 9.11 3.05 -25.25
CA SER A 52 8.93 4.37 -25.85
C SER A 52 9.14 5.52 -24.87
N CYS A 53 9.29 5.24 -23.57
CA CYS A 53 9.58 6.25 -22.57
C CYS A 53 11.00 6.82 -22.75
N PRO A 54 11.25 8.05 -22.28
CA PRO A 54 12.56 8.68 -22.45
C PRO A 54 13.64 7.98 -21.64
N TYR A 55 14.88 8.00 -22.14
CA TYR A 55 16.06 7.70 -21.34
C TYR A 55 16.39 8.90 -20.46
N TYR A 56 16.83 8.61 -19.24
CA TYR A 56 17.15 9.66 -18.27
C TYR A 56 18.61 10.11 -18.44
N ASN A 57 18.81 11.41 -18.59
CA ASN A 57 20.13 12.01 -18.70
C ASN A 57 20.61 12.45 -17.31
N TYR A 58 21.73 11.85 -16.87
CA TYR A 58 22.41 12.20 -15.61
C TYR A 58 23.45 13.32 -15.77
N GLY A 59 23.55 13.90 -16.98
CA GLY A 59 24.55 14.89 -17.35
C GLY A 59 25.72 14.26 -18.12
N ASP A 60 26.45 13.33 -17.53
CA ASP A 60 27.61 12.67 -18.15
C ASP A 60 27.25 11.32 -18.83
N SER A 61 26.06 10.79 -18.56
CA SER A 61 25.57 9.51 -19.10
C SER A 61 24.05 9.47 -19.22
N LEU A 62 23.55 8.57 -20.06
CA LEU A 62 22.14 8.20 -20.10
C LEU A 62 21.89 6.97 -19.21
N SER A 63 20.65 6.79 -18.74
CA SER A 63 20.23 5.53 -18.15
C SER A 63 20.39 4.38 -19.16
N THR A 64 20.69 3.17 -18.69
CA THR A 64 20.82 1.98 -19.57
C THR A 64 19.49 1.53 -20.12
N GLU A 65 18.40 1.80 -19.38
CA GLU A 65 17.02 1.48 -19.74
C GLU A 65 16.17 2.76 -19.83
N PRO A 66 15.06 2.73 -20.59
CA PRO A 66 14.08 3.81 -20.55
C PRO A 66 13.51 3.99 -19.14
N CYS A 67 13.07 5.22 -18.82
CA CYS A 67 12.34 5.50 -17.58
C CYS A 67 11.09 4.60 -17.46
N LEU A 68 10.65 4.36 -16.22
CA LEU A 68 9.40 3.64 -15.98
C LEU A 68 8.20 4.40 -16.55
N VAL A 69 7.17 3.67 -16.96
CA VAL A 69 5.90 4.25 -17.47
C VAL A 69 5.24 5.14 -16.41
N GLY A 70 5.27 4.73 -15.14
CA GLY A 70 4.58 5.36 -14.03
C GLY A 70 3.16 4.80 -13.83
N CYS A 71 2.78 4.56 -12.57
CA CYS A 71 1.54 3.87 -12.21
C CYS A 71 0.28 4.57 -12.76
N VAL A 72 0.24 5.90 -12.78
CA VAL A 72 -0.88 6.68 -13.32
C VAL A 72 -1.07 6.41 -14.82
N ALA A 73 0.02 6.43 -15.59
CA ALA A 73 -0.04 6.16 -17.03
C ALA A 73 -0.41 4.69 -17.31
N THR A 74 0.13 3.75 -16.54
CA THR A 74 -0.19 2.33 -16.62
C THR A 74 -1.68 2.07 -16.33
N ALA A 75 -2.26 2.71 -15.31
CA ALA A 75 -3.67 2.57 -14.99
C ALA A 75 -4.56 3.12 -16.12
N ILE A 76 -4.25 4.31 -16.67
CA ILE A 76 -4.99 4.91 -17.77
C ILE A 76 -4.89 4.04 -19.03
N GLU A 77 -3.67 3.60 -19.39
CA GLU A 77 -3.43 2.76 -20.59
C GLU A 77 -4.29 1.49 -20.56
N GLN A 78 -4.40 0.82 -19.39
CA GLN A 78 -5.23 -0.37 -19.25
C GLN A 78 -6.72 -0.10 -19.50
N LEU A 79 -7.25 1.06 -19.06
CA LEU A 79 -8.63 1.45 -19.35
C LEU A 79 -8.82 1.76 -20.83
N LEU A 80 -7.89 2.48 -21.47
CA LEU A 80 -7.93 2.75 -22.91
C LEU A 80 -7.88 1.44 -23.70
N SER A 81 -7.01 0.50 -23.31
CA SER A 81 -6.91 -0.83 -23.93
C SER A 81 -8.17 -1.68 -23.75
N TYR A 82 -8.91 -1.51 -22.66
CA TYR A 82 -10.19 -2.17 -22.44
C TYR A 82 -11.26 -1.71 -23.42
N TYR A 83 -11.39 -0.39 -23.60
CA TYR A 83 -12.39 0.18 -24.51
C TYR A 83 -11.94 0.13 -25.98
N ARG A 84 -10.63 0.07 -26.24
CA ARG A 84 -10.03 0.19 -27.59
C ARG A 84 -10.59 1.40 -28.35
N PHE A 85 -10.56 2.55 -27.69
CA PHE A 85 -11.08 3.82 -28.20
C PHE A 85 -10.16 4.98 -27.78
N PRO A 86 -9.91 5.97 -28.67
CA PRO A 86 -10.24 5.98 -30.11
C PRO A 86 -9.18 5.22 -30.95
N ASP A 87 -9.42 5.05 -32.24
CA ASP A 87 -8.39 4.51 -33.15
C ASP A 87 -7.27 5.52 -33.45
N VAL A 88 -7.59 6.81 -33.35
CA VAL A 88 -6.65 7.93 -33.62
C VAL A 88 -6.85 9.04 -32.61
N LEU A 89 -5.77 9.74 -32.25
CA LEU A 89 -5.84 10.91 -31.38
C LEU A 89 -6.67 12.03 -32.04
N GLN A 90 -7.57 12.62 -31.27
CA GLN A 90 -8.44 13.70 -31.73
C GLN A 90 -7.73 15.06 -31.72
N ASP A 91 -6.74 15.21 -30.84
CA ASP A 91 -5.91 16.41 -30.75
C ASP A 91 -4.45 16.02 -30.47
N SER A 92 -3.53 16.96 -30.62
CA SER A 92 -2.11 16.74 -30.36
C SER A 92 -1.79 16.68 -28.88
N ILE A 93 -0.72 15.96 -28.52
CA ILE A 93 -0.11 15.99 -27.21
C ILE A 93 1.17 16.81 -27.31
N ALA A 94 1.24 17.92 -26.58
CA ALA A 94 2.43 18.77 -26.59
C ALA A 94 3.64 18.03 -26.00
N GLY A 95 4.77 18.12 -26.69
CA GLY A 95 6.06 17.73 -26.14
C GLY A 95 6.62 18.78 -25.21
N TRP A 96 7.64 18.41 -24.44
CA TRP A 96 8.39 19.35 -23.60
C TRP A 96 9.82 18.86 -23.38
N GLU A 97 10.65 19.76 -22.93
CA GLU A 97 12.06 19.49 -22.62
C GLU A 97 12.35 19.78 -21.15
N THR A 98 13.17 18.93 -20.54
CA THR A 98 13.72 19.11 -19.20
C THR A 98 15.25 18.99 -19.27
N GLN A 99 15.95 19.23 -18.19
CA GLN A 99 17.39 18.95 -18.11
C GLN A 99 17.75 17.45 -18.26
N ASN A 100 16.79 16.55 -18.03
CA ASN A 100 17.04 15.11 -17.95
C ASN A 100 16.47 14.32 -19.14
N TYR A 101 15.47 14.85 -19.86
CA TYR A 101 14.87 14.20 -21.03
C TYR A 101 14.08 15.18 -21.88
N SER A 102 13.89 14.84 -23.16
CA SER A 102 13.06 15.57 -24.10
C SER A 102 11.97 14.68 -24.68
N LEU A 103 10.77 15.21 -24.84
CA LEU A 103 9.61 14.53 -25.42
C LEU A 103 9.10 15.32 -26.62
N ALA A 104 8.99 14.67 -27.77
CA ALA A 104 8.47 15.26 -28.97
C ALA A 104 6.94 15.42 -28.88
N THR A 105 6.41 16.43 -29.60
CA THR A 105 4.96 16.59 -29.78
C THR A 105 4.40 15.40 -30.58
N VAL A 106 3.31 14.83 -30.10
CA VAL A 106 2.54 13.80 -30.81
C VAL A 106 1.43 14.49 -31.59
N PRO A 107 1.39 14.37 -32.93
CA PRO A 107 0.37 15.05 -33.76
C PRO A 107 -1.05 14.50 -33.53
N ALA A 108 -2.06 15.34 -33.72
CA ALA A 108 -3.43 14.86 -33.90
C ALA A 108 -3.50 13.91 -35.10
N GLY A 109 -4.38 12.92 -35.06
CA GLY A 109 -4.50 11.87 -36.05
C GLY A 109 -3.46 10.75 -35.94
N SER A 110 -2.56 10.79 -34.96
CA SER A 110 -1.67 9.66 -34.67
C SER A 110 -2.49 8.40 -34.34
N VAL A 111 -2.16 7.29 -35.02
CA VAL A 111 -2.88 6.01 -34.88
C VAL A 111 -2.43 5.30 -33.62
N ILE A 112 -3.38 4.74 -32.87
CA ILE A 112 -3.11 3.93 -31.68
C ILE A 112 -2.94 2.48 -32.13
N ASP A 113 -1.77 1.92 -31.86
CA ASP A 113 -1.52 0.49 -32.09
C ASP A 113 -1.96 -0.32 -30.85
N TRP A 114 -3.12 -0.93 -30.95
CA TRP A 114 -3.66 -1.79 -29.87
C TRP A 114 -2.93 -3.14 -29.73
N GLY A 115 -2.06 -3.49 -30.68
CA GLY A 115 -1.19 -4.67 -30.61
C GLY A 115 0.12 -4.38 -29.89
N ASP A 116 0.55 -3.12 -29.91
CA ASP A 116 1.77 -2.64 -29.28
C ASP A 116 1.53 -1.31 -28.57
N VAL A 117 1.33 -1.38 -27.29
CA VAL A 117 0.88 -0.26 -26.45
C VAL A 117 2.00 0.58 -25.83
N ALA A 118 3.27 0.38 -26.20
CA ALA A 118 4.37 1.15 -25.60
C ALA A 118 4.27 2.64 -25.90
N ASP A 119 3.87 3.01 -27.13
CA ASP A 119 3.62 4.41 -27.48
C ASP A 119 2.41 4.97 -26.73
N LEU A 120 1.34 4.19 -26.60
CA LEU A 120 0.17 4.58 -25.82
C LEU A 120 0.53 4.79 -24.34
N SER A 121 1.37 3.94 -23.78
CA SER A 121 1.89 4.10 -22.40
C SER A 121 2.64 5.43 -22.24
N LEU A 122 3.50 5.78 -23.19
CA LEU A 122 4.16 7.09 -23.23
C LEU A 122 3.13 8.24 -23.34
N TRP A 123 2.16 8.13 -24.26
CA TRP A 123 1.15 9.17 -24.46
C TRP A 123 0.28 9.38 -23.22
N CYS A 124 -0.09 8.30 -22.53
CA CYS A 124 -0.77 8.38 -21.23
C CYS A 124 0.09 9.11 -20.18
N GLY A 125 1.38 8.88 -20.17
CA GLY A 125 2.30 9.62 -19.31
C GLY A 125 2.42 11.09 -19.71
N MET A 126 2.47 11.38 -21.02
CA MET A 126 2.55 12.76 -21.53
C MET A 126 1.31 13.59 -21.14
N ILE A 127 0.11 13.05 -21.30
CA ILE A 127 -1.13 13.80 -20.98
C ILE A 127 -1.25 14.15 -19.49
N VAL A 128 -0.62 13.39 -18.60
CA VAL A 128 -0.58 13.67 -17.16
C VAL A 128 0.69 14.41 -16.73
N GLN A 129 1.52 14.85 -17.68
CA GLN A 129 2.79 15.52 -17.41
C GLN A 129 3.68 14.72 -16.46
N MET A 130 3.92 13.45 -16.82
CA MET A 130 4.71 12.52 -16.03
C MET A 130 6.13 13.06 -15.78
N LYS A 131 6.55 13.04 -14.52
CA LYS A 131 7.94 13.26 -14.15
C LYS A 131 8.66 11.91 -14.28
N TYR A 132 9.26 11.70 -15.44
CA TYR A 132 9.93 10.44 -15.77
C TYR A 132 11.21 10.25 -14.98
N SER A 133 11.41 9.04 -14.47
CA SER A 133 12.62 8.61 -13.75
C SER A 133 12.84 7.12 -13.95
N PRO A 134 14.10 6.65 -13.95
CA PRO A 134 14.41 5.23 -14.02
C PRO A 134 13.85 4.39 -12.86
N ASN A 135 13.71 4.99 -11.67
CA ASN A 135 13.34 4.26 -10.45
C ASN A 135 11.88 4.47 -10.03
N ALA A 136 11.28 5.63 -10.34
CA ALA A 136 9.91 5.95 -9.95
C ALA A 136 9.37 7.15 -10.74
N SER A 137 8.71 6.90 -11.86
CA SER A 137 7.99 7.95 -12.59
C SER A 137 6.69 8.29 -11.87
N ALA A 138 6.40 9.59 -11.69
CA ALA A 138 5.30 10.06 -10.86
C ALA A 138 4.48 11.17 -11.52
N SER A 139 3.16 11.10 -11.35
CA SER A 139 2.20 12.17 -11.68
C SER A 139 0.90 12.01 -10.87
N GLY A 140 -0.01 12.99 -10.98
CA GLY A 140 -1.33 12.93 -10.37
C GLY A 140 -2.40 12.49 -11.36
N LEU A 141 -3.27 11.57 -10.95
CA LEU A 141 -4.38 11.06 -11.79
C LEU A 141 -5.36 12.19 -12.17
N TRP A 142 -5.53 13.21 -11.33
CA TRP A 142 -6.40 14.36 -11.61
C TRP A 142 -6.05 15.16 -12.85
N LYS A 143 -4.81 15.05 -13.34
CA LYS A 143 -4.37 15.72 -14.57
C LYS A 143 -4.94 15.07 -15.83
N ALA A 144 -5.49 13.86 -15.74
CA ALA A 144 -5.96 13.09 -16.90
C ALA A 144 -7.32 13.57 -17.44
N GLU A 145 -8.17 14.19 -16.60
CA GLU A 145 -9.58 14.42 -16.93
C GLU A 145 -9.76 15.22 -18.21
N GLU A 146 -9.15 16.38 -18.32
CA GLU A 146 -9.30 17.24 -19.49
C GLU A 146 -8.61 16.65 -20.74
N PRO A 147 -7.34 16.16 -20.66
CA PRO A 147 -6.70 15.57 -21.83
C PRO A 147 -7.41 14.32 -22.36
N LEU A 148 -7.99 13.47 -21.53
CA LEU A 148 -8.76 12.32 -22.00
C LEU A 148 -10.00 12.73 -22.79
N LYS A 149 -10.66 13.83 -22.43
CA LYS A 149 -11.76 14.41 -23.21
C LYS A 149 -11.25 14.98 -24.53
N ARG A 150 -10.22 15.82 -24.49
CA ARG A 150 -9.74 16.58 -25.65
C ARG A 150 -8.92 15.73 -26.62
N VAL A 151 -7.95 14.98 -26.12
CA VAL A 151 -6.98 14.24 -26.94
C VAL A 151 -7.55 12.90 -27.42
N PHE A 152 -8.22 12.18 -26.51
CA PHE A 152 -8.76 10.84 -26.80
C PHE A 152 -10.25 10.87 -27.15
N GLY A 153 -10.96 11.98 -26.93
CA GLY A 153 -12.36 12.14 -27.35
C GLY A 153 -13.38 11.40 -26.45
N TYR A 154 -12.99 10.99 -25.25
CA TYR A 154 -13.91 10.37 -24.30
C TYR A 154 -14.99 11.35 -23.86
N LYS A 155 -16.26 10.93 -23.86
CA LYS A 155 -17.38 11.82 -23.52
C LYS A 155 -17.65 11.88 -22.04
N THR A 156 -17.40 10.77 -21.32
CA THR A 156 -17.47 10.73 -19.87
C THR A 156 -16.06 10.56 -19.32
N VAL A 157 -15.55 11.59 -18.68
CA VAL A 157 -14.32 11.54 -17.88
C VAL A 157 -14.61 12.35 -16.64
N ARG A 158 -14.57 11.74 -15.47
CA ARG A 158 -14.90 12.40 -14.22
C ARG A 158 -13.99 11.93 -13.08
N MET A 159 -13.26 12.87 -12.53
CA MET A 159 -12.51 12.65 -11.29
C MET A 159 -13.45 12.76 -10.11
N MET A 160 -13.46 11.75 -9.26
CA MET A 160 -14.28 11.66 -8.05
C MET A 160 -13.35 11.71 -6.85
N ASP A 161 -13.64 12.60 -5.91
CA ASP A 161 -12.93 12.73 -4.64
C ASP A 161 -13.74 12.04 -3.54
N ARG A 162 -13.18 11.04 -2.88
CA ARG A 162 -13.86 10.28 -1.84
C ARG A 162 -14.37 11.16 -0.69
N SER A 163 -13.64 12.22 -0.35
CA SER A 163 -14.02 13.13 0.73
C SER A 163 -15.38 13.82 0.53
N LEU A 164 -15.91 13.80 -0.70
CA LEU A 164 -17.20 14.41 -1.07
C LEU A 164 -18.37 13.42 -1.01
N TYR A 165 -18.14 12.17 -0.60
CA TYR A 165 -19.16 11.11 -0.61
C TYR A 165 -19.19 10.38 0.72
N SER A 166 -20.41 10.00 1.15
CA SER A 166 -20.58 9.08 2.27
C SER A 166 -19.97 7.71 1.94
N PHE A 167 -19.70 6.92 2.98
CA PHE A 167 -19.16 5.57 2.81
C PHE A 167 -20.00 4.73 1.85
N ASP A 168 -21.33 4.72 2.06
CA ASP A 168 -22.26 3.94 1.24
C ASP A 168 -22.39 4.48 -0.20
N ALA A 169 -22.36 5.81 -0.38
CA ALA A 169 -22.43 6.41 -1.71
C ALA A 169 -21.19 6.07 -2.55
N TRP A 170 -20.01 6.10 -1.93
CA TRP A 170 -18.76 5.73 -2.60
C TRP A 170 -18.77 4.28 -3.10
N HIS A 171 -19.18 3.35 -2.24
CA HIS A 171 -19.34 1.94 -2.63
C HIS A 171 -20.38 1.76 -3.74
N ARG A 172 -21.54 2.42 -3.64
CA ARG A 172 -22.58 2.36 -4.68
C ARG A 172 -22.09 2.87 -6.02
N ILE A 173 -21.33 3.97 -6.06
CA ILE A 173 -20.75 4.48 -7.32
C ILE A 173 -19.88 3.41 -7.93
N LEU A 174 -18.93 2.87 -7.19
CA LEU A 174 -18.00 1.87 -7.67
C LEU A 174 -18.70 0.58 -8.11
N GLN A 175 -19.67 0.10 -7.32
CA GLN A 175 -20.48 -1.08 -7.68
C GLN A 175 -21.28 -0.85 -8.96
N ASN A 176 -21.92 0.33 -9.12
CA ASN A 176 -22.67 0.66 -10.33
C ASN A 176 -21.77 0.69 -11.58
N GLU A 177 -20.57 1.25 -11.48
CA GLU A 177 -19.61 1.25 -12.58
C GLU A 177 -19.23 -0.20 -12.96
N LEU A 178 -18.88 -1.03 -12.00
CA LEU A 178 -18.52 -2.42 -12.24
C LEU A 178 -19.68 -3.25 -12.81
N LEU A 179 -20.88 -3.10 -12.26
CA LEU A 179 -22.11 -3.77 -12.74
C LEU A 179 -22.47 -3.39 -14.19
N ALA A 180 -22.14 -2.17 -14.57
CA ALA A 180 -22.30 -1.69 -15.94
C ALA A 180 -21.13 -2.05 -16.88
N GLY A 181 -20.14 -2.84 -16.41
CA GLY A 181 -18.98 -3.24 -17.20
C GLY A 181 -17.98 -2.10 -17.42
N ARG A 182 -17.88 -1.17 -16.48
CA ARG A 182 -17.01 0.01 -16.55
C ARG A 182 -15.94 -0.06 -15.45
N PRO A 183 -14.72 -0.54 -15.75
CA PRO A 183 -13.61 -0.51 -14.81
C PRO A 183 -13.18 0.94 -14.54
N VAL A 184 -12.63 1.22 -13.37
CA VAL A 184 -12.19 2.55 -12.95
C VAL A 184 -10.71 2.59 -12.65
N ALA A 185 -10.03 3.72 -12.91
CA ALA A 185 -8.73 3.95 -12.32
C ALA A 185 -8.92 4.54 -10.92
N TYR A 186 -8.17 4.01 -9.98
CA TYR A 186 -8.24 4.36 -8.57
C TYR A 186 -6.87 4.81 -8.07
N VAL A 187 -6.85 5.73 -7.14
CA VAL A 187 -5.62 6.17 -6.48
C VAL A 187 -5.87 6.32 -4.99
N GLY A 188 -4.91 5.89 -4.20
CA GLY A 188 -4.86 6.12 -2.78
C GLY A 188 -3.44 6.40 -2.33
N TYR A 189 -3.31 6.84 -1.10
CA TYR A 189 -2.05 7.24 -0.50
C TYR A 189 -1.84 6.56 0.85
N ASN A 190 -0.59 6.43 1.24
CA ASN A 190 -0.16 6.19 2.60
C ASN A 190 1.15 6.95 2.87
N ASN A 191 1.46 7.17 4.13
CA ASN A 191 2.64 7.95 4.53
C ASN A 191 3.98 7.20 4.39
N VAL A 192 3.94 5.90 4.09
CA VAL A 192 5.13 5.03 4.01
C VAL A 192 5.60 4.90 2.57
N MET A 193 4.68 4.59 1.65
CA MET A 193 4.96 4.31 0.23
C MET A 193 4.58 5.48 -0.69
N GLY A 194 3.88 6.48 -0.17
CA GLY A 194 3.33 7.56 -0.98
C GLY A 194 2.05 7.16 -1.70
N GLY A 195 1.81 7.70 -2.89
CA GLY A 195 0.62 7.41 -3.70
C GLY A 195 0.84 6.28 -4.69
N HIS A 196 -0.21 5.49 -4.96
CA HIS A 196 -0.24 4.51 -6.05
C HIS A 196 -1.54 4.61 -6.83
N ALA A 197 -1.45 4.54 -8.17
CA ALA A 197 -2.60 4.46 -9.07
C ALA A 197 -2.70 3.04 -9.64
N PHE A 198 -3.89 2.48 -9.62
CA PHE A 198 -4.21 1.12 -10.07
C PHE A 198 -5.63 1.06 -10.61
N ASN A 199 -6.10 -0.08 -11.07
CA ASN A 199 -7.47 -0.23 -11.55
C ASN A 199 -8.28 -1.10 -10.60
N ILE A 200 -9.55 -0.73 -10.39
CA ILE A 200 -10.57 -1.59 -9.80
C ILE A 200 -11.49 -2.04 -10.93
N ASP A 201 -11.57 -3.34 -11.15
CA ASP A 201 -12.18 -3.91 -12.35
C ASP A 201 -13.07 -5.14 -12.09
N GLY A 202 -13.33 -5.46 -10.82
CA GLY A 202 -14.21 -6.54 -10.41
C GLY A 202 -14.63 -6.44 -8.95
N MET A 203 -15.54 -7.31 -8.54
CA MET A 203 -15.97 -7.45 -7.15
C MET A 203 -16.53 -8.84 -6.87
N ASP A 204 -16.31 -9.38 -5.68
CA ASP A 204 -16.85 -10.67 -5.25
C ASP A 204 -18.21 -10.54 -4.53
N GLU A 205 -18.78 -11.68 -4.15
CA GLU A 205 -20.05 -11.74 -3.41
C GLU A 205 -19.96 -11.19 -1.98
N ASN A 206 -18.76 -11.06 -1.43
CA ASN A 206 -18.51 -10.51 -0.10
C ASN A 206 -18.31 -8.98 -0.13
N GLY A 207 -18.33 -8.37 -1.33
CA GLY A 207 -18.12 -6.94 -1.55
C GLY A 207 -16.65 -6.53 -1.61
N LEU A 208 -15.71 -7.48 -1.69
CA LEU A 208 -14.31 -7.17 -1.94
C LEU A 208 -14.12 -6.80 -3.41
N TYR A 209 -13.26 -5.83 -3.67
CA TYR A 209 -12.99 -5.32 -5.02
C TYR A 209 -11.72 -5.92 -5.59
N HIS A 210 -11.80 -6.38 -6.85
CA HIS A 210 -10.62 -6.84 -7.56
C HIS A 210 -9.77 -5.64 -7.98
N CYS A 211 -8.50 -5.65 -7.53
CA CYS A 211 -7.50 -4.64 -7.85
C CYS A 211 -6.47 -5.19 -8.83
N ASN A 212 -6.28 -4.50 -9.96
CA ASN A 212 -5.18 -4.70 -10.89
C ASN A 212 -4.15 -3.60 -10.64
N TRP A 213 -3.06 -3.96 -9.96
CA TRP A 213 -2.07 -3.00 -9.47
C TRP A 213 -1.15 -2.42 -10.54
N GLY A 214 -1.15 -2.98 -11.76
CA GLY A 214 -0.24 -2.57 -12.83
C GLY A 214 1.22 -3.01 -12.60
N GLU A 215 1.41 -4.07 -11.81
CA GLU A 215 2.70 -4.68 -11.46
C GLU A 215 2.76 -6.16 -11.91
N GLY A 216 2.22 -6.45 -13.10
CA GLY A 216 2.01 -7.80 -13.61
C GLY A 216 0.78 -8.45 -12.99
N GLU A 217 0.74 -9.79 -12.99
CA GLU A 217 -0.30 -10.54 -12.25
C GLU A 217 -0.01 -10.61 -10.76
N HIS A 218 1.22 -10.28 -10.38
CA HIS A 218 1.65 -10.42 -9.02
C HIS A 218 0.87 -9.47 -8.12
N GLN A 219 0.28 -10.02 -7.06
CA GLN A 219 -0.50 -9.29 -6.08
C GLN A 219 -1.88 -8.79 -6.54
N ASN A 220 -2.29 -8.99 -7.79
CA ASN A 220 -3.67 -8.76 -8.18
C ASN A 220 -4.60 -9.67 -7.37
N GLY A 221 -5.76 -9.16 -6.95
CA GLY A 221 -6.69 -9.91 -6.11
C GLY A 221 -7.80 -9.06 -5.56
N TYR A 222 -8.53 -9.59 -4.58
CA TYR A 222 -9.70 -8.96 -3.97
C TYR A 222 -9.36 -8.32 -2.63
N PHE A 223 -9.71 -7.04 -2.49
CA PHE A 223 -9.39 -6.20 -1.33
C PHE A 223 -10.61 -5.41 -0.86
N SER A 224 -10.65 -5.13 0.45
CA SER A 224 -11.52 -4.10 1.00
C SER A 224 -10.94 -2.72 0.69
N LEU A 225 -11.78 -1.73 0.36
CA LEU A 225 -11.32 -0.34 0.16
C LEU A 225 -10.68 0.26 1.43
N GLU A 226 -11.02 -0.27 2.59
CA GLU A 226 -10.44 0.17 3.87
C GLU A 226 -9.02 -0.36 4.10
N HIS A 227 -8.57 -1.33 3.28
CA HIS A 227 -7.29 -2.03 3.45
C HIS A 227 -6.63 -2.35 2.11
N LEU A 228 -6.54 -1.41 1.21
CA LEU A 228 -5.94 -1.55 -0.12
C LEU A 228 -4.43 -1.77 -0.01
N CYS A 229 -4.02 -2.95 0.47
CA CYS A 229 -2.62 -3.31 0.68
C CYS A 229 -2.15 -4.29 -0.40
N GLN A 230 -1.36 -3.80 -1.35
CA GLN A 230 -0.83 -4.56 -2.48
C GLN A 230 0.03 -5.77 -2.07
N MET A 231 0.70 -5.70 -0.93
CA MET A 231 1.79 -6.62 -0.61
C MET A 231 1.33 -8.03 -0.20
N GLN A 232 0.17 -8.18 0.47
CA GLN A 232 -0.40 -9.51 0.78
C GLN A 232 -1.88 -9.40 1.18
N PRO A 233 -2.81 -10.15 0.53
CA PRO A 233 -4.24 -10.10 0.88
C PRO A 233 -4.57 -10.44 2.33
N HIS A 234 -3.77 -11.29 2.99
CA HIS A 234 -4.00 -11.69 4.39
C HIS A 234 -3.43 -10.70 5.42
N TRP A 235 -2.78 -9.62 5.00
CA TRP A 235 -2.33 -8.55 5.90
C TRP A 235 -3.41 -7.48 6.11
N ASP A 236 -4.49 -7.53 5.35
CA ASP A 236 -5.61 -6.59 5.45
C ASP A 236 -6.15 -6.44 6.88
N ALA A 237 -6.13 -7.51 7.67
CA ALA A 237 -6.61 -7.53 9.03
C ALA A 237 -5.57 -7.09 10.08
N THR A 238 -4.31 -6.87 9.69
CA THR A 238 -3.24 -6.49 10.62
C THR A 238 -3.08 -4.99 10.72
N ASP A 239 -2.58 -4.48 11.84
CA ASP A 239 -2.21 -3.06 11.98
C ASP A 239 -1.20 -2.63 10.91
N TRP A 240 -0.35 -3.56 10.46
CA TRP A 240 0.63 -3.34 9.41
C TRP A 240 -0.02 -3.09 8.04
N GLY A 241 -0.95 -3.93 7.60
CA GLY A 241 -1.68 -3.73 6.34
C GLY A 241 -2.38 -2.38 6.30
N ARG A 242 -2.93 -1.94 7.43
CA ARG A 242 -3.53 -0.60 7.57
C ARG A 242 -2.52 0.54 7.43
N MET A 243 -1.30 0.37 7.93
CA MET A 243 -0.27 1.41 7.85
C MET A 243 0.32 1.60 6.46
N VAL A 244 0.30 0.56 5.62
CA VAL A 244 0.90 0.57 4.28
C VAL A 244 -0.13 0.47 3.14
N GLY A 245 -1.42 0.36 3.45
CA GLY A 245 -2.49 0.32 2.47
C GLY A 245 -2.78 1.69 1.86
N TYR A 246 -3.16 1.71 0.58
CA TYR A 246 -3.49 2.92 -0.18
C TYR A 246 -4.95 3.36 0.06
N HIS A 247 -5.30 3.65 1.31
CA HIS A 247 -6.66 3.95 1.74
C HIS A 247 -6.83 5.36 2.33
N ALA A 248 -5.89 6.26 2.10
CA ALA A 248 -5.99 7.67 2.45
C ALA A 248 -5.99 8.54 1.19
N ASN A 249 -6.66 9.71 1.23
CA ASN A 249 -6.78 10.64 0.11
C ASN A 249 -7.13 9.93 -1.20
N GLU A 250 -8.24 9.18 -1.17
CA GLU A 250 -8.65 8.32 -2.27
C GLU A 250 -9.42 9.09 -3.34
N TYR A 251 -9.12 8.76 -4.60
CA TYR A 251 -9.77 9.30 -5.79
C TYR A 251 -10.07 8.17 -6.77
N MET A 252 -11.14 8.29 -7.55
CA MET A 252 -11.35 7.43 -8.72
C MET A 252 -11.59 8.26 -9.98
N LEU A 253 -11.11 7.76 -11.10
CA LEU A 253 -11.40 8.29 -12.43
C LEU A 253 -12.39 7.37 -13.12
N ILE A 254 -13.59 7.88 -13.37
CA ILE A 254 -14.60 7.25 -14.22
C ILE A 254 -14.31 7.67 -15.66
N LEU A 255 -14.22 6.67 -16.54
CA LEU A 255 -13.87 6.86 -17.94
C LEU A 255 -14.79 6.03 -18.84
N HIS A 256 -15.47 6.67 -19.79
CA HIS A 256 -16.27 5.96 -20.79
C HIS A 256 -16.26 6.70 -22.14
N PRO A 257 -16.17 5.98 -23.30
CA PRO A 257 -16.22 6.60 -24.63
C PRO A 257 -17.49 7.40 -24.87
N ASP A 258 -18.63 6.90 -24.36
CA ASP A 258 -19.94 7.54 -24.48
C ASP A 258 -20.33 8.36 -23.25
N SER A 259 -21.43 9.12 -23.38
CA SER A 259 -21.99 9.89 -22.27
C SER A 259 -22.72 8.98 -21.29
N VAL A 260 -22.31 9.02 -20.02
CA VAL A 260 -22.92 8.32 -18.89
C VAL A 260 -23.59 9.35 -17.99
N THR A 261 -24.85 9.12 -17.62
CA THR A 261 -25.69 10.09 -16.86
C THR A 261 -26.09 9.60 -15.49
N ASP A 262 -25.81 8.36 -15.15
CA ASP A 262 -26.21 7.69 -13.88
C ASP A 262 -25.15 7.79 -12.76
N ILE A 263 -24.12 8.64 -12.94
CA ILE A 263 -23.10 8.87 -11.92
C ILE A 263 -23.68 9.75 -10.80
N LEU A 264 -23.61 9.25 -9.56
CA LEU A 264 -24.11 9.97 -8.39
C LEU A 264 -23.36 11.30 -8.18
N SER A 265 -24.11 12.30 -7.73
CA SER A 265 -23.55 13.59 -7.30
C SER A 265 -22.96 13.48 -5.89
N PRO A 266 -22.06 14.40 -5.51
CA PRO A 266 -21.58 14.49 -4.13
C PRO A 266 -22.70 14.57 -3.11
N ASP A 267 -22.51 13.92 -1.97
CA ASP A 267 -23.41 14.01 -0.83
C ASP A 267 -23.23 15.34 -0.09
N THR A 268 -24.26 15.78 0.65
CA THR A 268 -24.08 16.80 1.66
C THR A 268 -23.55 16.10 2.91
N LEU A 269 -22.24 16.12 3.11
CA LEU A 269 -21.60 15.51 4.28
C LEU A 269 -21.67 16.44 5.49
N ALA A 270 -21.75 15.83 6.70
CA ALA A 270 -21.52 16.56 7.94
C ALA A 270 -20.06 17.09 7.96
N ASP A 271 -19.86 18.24 8.58
CA ASP A 271 -18.53 18.78 8.82
C ASP A 271 -17.74 17.79 9.70
N PHE A 272 -16.81 17.08 9.09
CA PHE A 272 -16.09 15.99 9.74
C PHE A 272 -15.25 16.50 10.93
N ALA A 273 -14.64 17.66 10.82
CA ALA A 273 -13.83 18.24 11.89
C ALA A 273 -14.62 18.45 13.19
N HIS A 274 -15.92 18.73 13.08
CA HIS A 274 -16.80 18.88 14.23
C HIS A 274 -17.55 17.58 14.61
N ALA A 275 -17.58 16.59 13.72
CA ALA A 275 -18.26 15.32 13.96
C ALA A 275 -17.35 14.28 14.65
N VAL A 276 -16.03 14.49 14.66
CA VAL A 276 -15.06 13.58 15.28
C VAL A 276 -14.28 14.27 16.38
N ARG A 277 -14.25 13.65 17.55
CA ARG A 277 -13.37 14.07 18.65
C ARG A 277 -12.13 13.20 18.68
N VAL A 278 -10.97 13.86 18.82
CA VAL A 278 -9.70 13.18 19.11
C VAL A 278 -9.57 13.08 20.63
N ASP A 279 -9.64 11.86 21.16
CA ASP A 279 -9.58 11.63 22.59
C ASP A 279 -8.14 11.59 23.12
N SER A 280 -7.22 11.00 22.33
CA SER A 280 -5.81 10.92 22.70
C SER A 280 -4.91 10.57 21.51
N MET A 281 -3.63 10.92 21.65
CA MET A 281 -2.51 10.38 20.87
C MET A 281 -1.47 9.83 21.84
N ALA A 282 -1.16 8.55 21.78
CA ALA A 282 -0.23 7.88 22.68
C ALA A 282 0.92 7.27 21.88
N PHE A 283 2.15 7.70 22.16
CA PHE A 283 3.35 7.13 21.54
C PHE A 283 3.72 5.84 22.24
N ARG A 284 3.85 4.74 21.51
CA ARG A 284 4.20 3.42 22.07
C ARG A 284 5.62 3.37 22.64
N ARG A 285 6.46 4.35 22.30
CA ARG A 285 7.79 4.56 22.88
C ARG A 285 8.17 6.04 22.82
N GLN A 286 9.31 6.39 23.39
CA GLN A 286 9.84 7.73 23.28
C GLN A 286 10.14 8.08 21.81
N VAL A 287 9.81 9.31 21.42
CA VAL A 287 10.04 9.81 20.06
C VAL A 287 11.55 9.96 19.84
N THR A 288 12.05 9.30 18.80
CA THR A 288 13.45 9.40 18.37
C THR A 288 13.52 10.07 17.00
N ASN A 289 14.54 10.89 16.77
CA ASN A 289 14.70 11.58 15.50
C ASN A 289 15.06 10.61 14.36
N ARG A 290 14.59 10.90 13.15
CA ARG A 290 14.82 10.12 11.92
C ARG A 290 14.26 8.70 11.93
N GLU A 291 13.33 8.40 12.83
CA GLU A 291 12.70 7.08 12.95
C GLU A 291 11.19 7.16 12.88
N TYR A 292 10.58 6.00 12.62
CA TYR A 292 9.15 5.82 12.79
C TYR A 292 8.83 5.46 14.24
N VAL A 293 7.80 6.07 14.79
CA VAL A 293 7.25 5.74 16.10
C VAL A 293 5.78 5.38 15.95
N LEU A 294 5.42 4.19 16.39
CA LEU A 294 4.03 3.76 16.43
C LEU A 294 3.26 4.62 17.41
N THR A 295 2.17 5.20 16.95
CA THR A 295 1.34 6.14 17.70
C THR A 295 -0.10 5.66 17.66
N ASP A 296 -0.70 5.47 18.82
CA ASP A 296 -2.10 5.10 18.96
C ASP A 296 -2.95 6.37 18.99
N VAL A 297 -3.81 6.54 17.99
CA VAL A 297 -4.75 7.67 17.88
C VAL A 297 -6.14 7.15 18.23
N THR A 298 -6.76 7.73 19.27
CA THR A 298 -8.11 7.37 19.70
C THR A 298 -9.08 8.46 19.26
N LEU A 299 -10.09 8.04 18.50
CA LEU A 299 -11.10 8.90 17.86
C LEU A 299 -12.50 8.46 18.24
N THR A 300 -13.41 9.41 18.48
CA THR A 300 -14.83 9.15 18.75
C THR A 300 -15.71 9.89 17.75
N ASN A 301 -16.63 9.17 17.09
CA ASN A 301 -17.66 9.75 16.24
C ASN A 301 -18.80 10.32 17.10
N LEU A 302 -19.02 11.62 17.01
CA LEU A 302 -20.08 12.35 17.71
C LEU A 302 -21.38 12.51 16.90
N SER A 303 -21.35 12.10 15.62
CA SER A 303 -22.50 12.23 14.72
C SER A 303 -23.43 11.02 14.74
N ALA A 304 -24.59 11.16 14.08
CA ALA A 304 -25.52 10.06 13.86
C ALA A 304 -25.22 9.22 12.61
N ASP A 305 -24.20 9.61 11.83
CA ASP A 305 -23.84 8.98 10.56
C ASP A 305 -22.55 8.16 10.66
N THR A 306 -22.40 7.17 9.80
CA THR A 306 -21.11 6.48 9.62
C THR A 306 -20.16 7.41 8.89
N LEU A 307 -19.01 7.69 9.52
CA LEU A 307 -17.97 8.56 8.99
C LEU A 307 -16.81 7.74 8.44
N TYR A 308 -16.30 8.15 7.28
CA TYR A 308 -15.03 7.67 6.74
C TYR A 308 -14.25 8.87 6.24
N HIS A 309 -13.08 9.11 6.81
CA HIS A 309 -12.29 10.28 6.44
C HIS A 309 -10.81 10.07 6.67
N THR A 310 -10.01 10.78 5.89
CA THR A 310 -8.57 10.87 6.07
C THR A 310 -8.24 11.87 7.18
N TYR A 311 -7.18 11.57 7.94
CA TYR A 311 -6.57 12.51 8.87
C TYR A 311 -5.05 12.54 8.68
N GLU A 312 -4.47 13.67 9.00
CA GLU A 312 -3.04 13.94 8.92
C GLU A 312 -2.47 14.20 10.30
N VAL A 313 -1.27 13.67 10.55
CA VAL A 313 -0.48 14.03 11.74
C VAL A 313 0.66 14.94 11.28
N LEU A 314 0.67 16.14 11.83
CA LEU A 314 1.59 17.22 11.47
C LEU A 314 2.60 17.45 12.57
N LEU A 315 3.79 17.92 12.21
CA LEU A 315 4.88 18.22 13.12
C LEU A 315 5.39 19.65 12.88
N ASN A 316 5.46 20.45 13.94
CA ASN A 316 5.90 21.84 13.92
C ASN A 316 6.90 22.14 15.02
N ALA A 317 7.76 23.14 14.82
CA ALA A 317 8.53 23.71 15.91
C ALA A 317 7.59 24.48 16.87
N PRO A 318 7.85 24.46 18.20
CA PRO A 318 6.99 25.17 19.16
C PRO A 318 6.93 26.68 18.94
N SER A 319 7.92 27.27 18.24
CA SER A 319 8.00 28.70 17.91
C SER A 319 7.20 29.08 16.66
N ASP A 320 6.66 28.11 15.90
CA ASP A 320 5.93 28.39 14.66
C ASP A 320 4.60 29.06 14.98
N THR A 321 4.34 30.20 14.34
CA THR A 321 3.11 30.96 14.51
C THR A 321 1.96 30.45 13.70
N SER A 322 2.25 29.65 12.67
CA SER A 322 1.25 28.96 11.84
C SER A 322 1.59 27.47 11.74
N ILE A 323 0.65 26.62 12.19
CA ILE A 323 0.82 25.17 12.17
C ILE A 323 0.87 24.63 10.72
N PHE A 324 0.19 25.29 9.79
CA PHE A 324 0.05 24.78 8.42
C PHE A 324 1.10 25.31 7.43
N GLU A 325 1.77 26.44 7.73
CA GLU A 325 2.73 27.05 6.79
C GLU A 325 4.10 26.38 6.76
N GLN A 326 4.56 25.84 7.89
CA GLN A 326 5.89 25.24 8.04
C GLN A 326 5.83 23.80 8.57
N CYS A 327 4.64 23.19 8.58
CA CYS A 327 4.48 21.86 9.09
C CYS A 327 5.13 20.80 8.19
N LYS A 328 5.47 19.67 8.82
CA LYS A 328 5.81 18.42 8.12
C LYS A 328 4.74 17.40 8.41
N GLU A 329 4.15 16.85 7.38
CA GLU A 329 3.31 15.66 7.52
C GLU A 329 4.21 14.49 7.97
N ILE A 330 3.84 13.85 9.06
CA ILE A 330 4.55 12.71 9.63
C ILE A 330 3.73 11.42 9.63
N ALA A 331 2.43 11.52 9.45
CA ALA A 331 1.55 10.39 9.17
C ALA A 331 0.30 10.84 8.42
N LEU A 332 -0.20 9.98 7.55
CA LEU A 332 -1.43 10.09 6.80
C LEU A 332 -2.18 8.77 6.93
N SER A 333 -3.45 8.80 7.34
CA SER A 333 -4.28 7.60 7.47
C SER A 333 -5.75 7.95 7.32
N SER A 334 -6.61 6.96 7.19
CA SER A 334 -8.05 7.13 7.21
C SER A 334 -8.69 6.26 8.26
N VAL A 335 -9.88 6.68 8.71
CA VAL A 335 -10.65 5.99 9.72
C VAL A 335 -12.11 5.90 9.32
N LYS A 336 -12.72 4.72 9.56
CA LYS A 336 -14.16 4.50 9.53
C LYS A 336 -14.67 4.41 10.95
N LEU A 337 -15.66 5.22 11.29
CA LEU A 337 -16.28 5.25 12.61
C LEU A 337 -17.81 5.19 12.47
N PHE A 338 -18.42 4.24 13.15
CA PHE A 338 -19.89 4.17 13.26
C PHE A 338 -20.42 5.22 14.24
N PRO A 339 -21.71 5.55 14.20
CA PRO A 339 -22.33 6.48 15.14
C PRO A 339 -22.00 6.13 16.60
N GLY A 340 -21.40 7.07 17.33
CA GLY A 340 -21.01 6.90 18.74
C GLY A 340 -19.83 5.96 18.97
N GLU A 341 -19.18 5.43 17.94
CA GLU A 341 -18.03 4.55 18.09
C GLU A 341 -16.80 5.33 18.56
N THR A 342 -16.07 4.74 19.51
CA THR A 342 -14.71 5.12 19.87
C THR A 342 -13.75 4.05 19.37
N ARG A 343 -12.78 4.43 18.57
CA ARG A 343 -11.78 3.53 18.00
C ARG A 343 -10.37 4.04 18.23
N THR A 344 -9.48 3.14 18.61
CA THR A 344 -8.03 3.38 18.62
C THR A 344 -7.41 2.77 17.38
N GLN A 345 -6.66 3.56 16.63
CA GLN A 345 -5.93 3.15 15.44
C GLN A 345 -4.46 3.44 15.61
N THR A 346 -3.60 2.50 15.26
CA THR A 346 -2.16 2.68 15.28
C THR A 346 -1.67 3.22 13.94
N VAL A 347 -0.87 4.29 13.98
CA VAL A 347 -0.19 4.86 12.81
C VAL A 347 1.30 4.94 13.03
N ALA A 348 2.08 4.80 11.96
CA ALA A 348 3.52 4.95 11.99
C ALA A 348 3.90 6.40 11.68
N CYS A 349 4.24 7.18 12.70
CA CYS A 349 4.67 8.57 12.53
C CYS A 349 6.18 8.66 12.31
N HIS A 350 6.60 9.26 11.18
CA HIS A 350 8.02 9.47 10.86
C HIS A 350 8.49 10.85 11.34
N TYR A 351 9.52 10.88 12.19
CA TYR A 351 10.05 12.12 12.79
C TYR A 351 11.34 12.59 12.09
N PRO A 352 11.27 13.27 10.93
CA PRO A 352 12.46 13.73 10.17
C PRO A 352 13.03 15.02 10.75
N VAL A 353 13.32 15.07 12.05
CA VAL A 353 13.68 16.29 12.79
C VAL A 353 14.99 16.15 13.54
N THR A 354 15.47 17.26 14.08
CA THR A 354 16.55 17.28 15.07
C THR A 354 16.03 16.94 16.46
N PRO A 355 16.88 16.43 17.38
CA PRO A 355 16.48 16.29 18.77
C PRO A 355 16.04 17.62 19.37
N GLY A 356 14.99 17.60 20.18
CA GLY A 356 14.40 18.80 20.78
C GLY A 356 12.91 18.69 21.01
N GLU A 357 12.30 19.80 21.38
CA GLU A 357 10.86 19.93 21.60
C GLU A 357 10.13 20.23 20.30
N TRP A 358 9.01 19.54 20.08
CA TRP A 358 8.18 19.65 18.87
C TRP A 358 6.69 19.57 19.23
N LEU A 359 5.85 20.23 18.42
CA LEU A 359 4.40 20.11 18.49
C LEU A 359 3.94 19.06 17.47
N VAL A 360 3.17 18.08 17.95
CA VAL A 360 2.47 17.10 17.11
C VAL A 360 1.00 17.45 17.11
N SER A 361 0.43 17.67 15.93
CA SER A 361 -0.95 18.09 15.74
C SER A 361 -1.67 17.12 14.82
N LEU A 362 -2.98 16.92 15.02
CA LEU A 362 -3.84 16.13 14.14
C LEU A 362 -4.87 17.05 13.50
N THR A 363 -5.08 16.88 12.20
CA THR A 363 -6.10 17.57 11.41
C THR A 363 -6.83 16.59 10.51
N PHE A 364 -8.10 16.92 10.18
CA PHE A 364 -8.92 16.11 9.23
C PHE A 364 -9.02 16.76 7.85
N ASP A 365 -8.78 18.06 7.72
CA ASP A 365 -8.99 18.79 6.48
C ASP A 365 -7.80 19.67 6.08
N GLY A 366 -6.70 19.60 6.84
CA GLY A 366 -5.54 20.45 6.64
C GLY A 366 -5.78 21.94 6.94
N LYS A 367 -6.90 22.33 7.58
CA LYS A 367 -7.27 23.70 7.87
C LYS A 367 -7.40 23.99 9.35
N GLU A 368 -7.99 23.07 10.10
CA GLU A 368 -8.20 23.20 11.53
C GLU A 368 -7.50 22.08 12.30
N VAL A 369 -6.93 22.45 13.44
CA VAL A 369 -6.25 21.51 14.33
C VAL A 369 -7.27 20.91 15.28
N ALA A 370 -7.48 19.59 15.19
CA ALA A 370 -8.38 18.84 16.06
C ALA A 370 -7.74 18.45 17.40
N TYR A 371 -6.39 18.32 17.42
CA TYR A 371 -5.64 17.92 18.61
C TYR A 371 -4.18 18.38 18.50
N THR A 372 -3.57 18.75 19.63
CA THR A 372 -2.15 19.10 19.70
C THR A 372 -1.53 18.65 21.02
N GLN A 373 -0.30 18.15 20.95
CA GLN A 373 0.52 17.88 22.13
C GLN A 373 1.99 18.14 21.86
N CYS A 374 2.73 18.44 22.94
CA CYS A 374 4.17 18.61 22.91
C CYS A 374 4.89 17.27 23.05
N VAL A 375 5.95 17.06 22.27
CA VAL A 375 6.80 15.86 22.35
C VAL A 375 8.27 16.24 22.41
N GLN A 376 9.04 15.46 23.16
CA GLN A 376 10.50 15.58 23.21
C GLN A 376 11.12 14.50 22.31
N ALA A 377 11.69 14.90 21.17
CA ALA A 377 12.47 14.01 20.32
C ALA A 377 13.89 13.87 20.86
N ILE A 378 14.34 12.63 21.08
CA ILE A 378 15.71 12.32 21.49
C ILE A 378 16.54 11.84 20.30
N PRO A 379 17.89 11.83 20.39
CA PRO A 379 18.74 11.27 19.35
C PRO A 379 18.43 9.80 19.09
N SER A 380 18.39 9.40 17.82
CA SER A 380 18.34 7.98 17.44
C SER A 380 19.64 7.29 17.83
N THR A 381 19.54 6.13 18.45
CA THR A 381 20.69 5.29 18.83
C THR A 381 20.89 4.10 17.86
N VAL A 382 20.16 4.06 16.74
CA VAL A 382 19.91 2.84 15.96
C VAL A 382 20.76 2.78 14.68
N GLU A 383 22.07 2.68 14.80
CA GLU A 383 22.92 2.22 13.68
C GLU A 383 23.43 0.76 13.86
N GLN A 384 22.84 0.00 14.78
CA GLN A 384 23.37 -1.31 15.21
C GLN A 384 22.45 -2.49 14.85
N LEU A 385 21.83 -2.46 13.65
CA LEU A 385 21.16 -3.64 13.14
C LEU A 385 22.18 -4.60 12.51
N SER A 386 22.10 -5.86 12.88
CA SER A 386 22.82 -6.96 12.25
C SER A 386 21.86 -7.95 11.62
N PHE A 387 22.28 -8.60 10.54
CA PHE A 387 21.46 -9.52 9.75
C PHE A 387 22.17 -10.84 9.59
N LYS A 388 21.41 -11.94 9.65
CA LYS A 388 21.89 -13.29 9.42
C LYS A 388 20.89 -14.06 8.56
N THR A 389 21.34 -14.65 7.47
CA THR A 389 20.53 -15.61 6.71
C THR A 389 20.52 -16.93 7.46
N GLU A 390 19.35 -17.33 7.96
CA GLU A 390 19.16 -18.59 8.69
C GLU A 390 18.96 -19.76 7.74
N SER A 391 18.21 -19.54 6.64
CA SER A 391 18.05 -20.53 5.59
C SER A 391 17.72 -19.89 4.25
N LEU A 392 18.06 -20.60 3.18
CA LEU A 392 17.70 -20.30 1.81
C LEU A 392 17.27 -21.60 1.16
N SER A 393 16.06 -21.64 0.60
CA SER A 393 15.52 -22.83 -0.06
C SER A 393 14.80 -22.44 -1.35
N TYR A 394 14.78 -23.35 -2.32
CA TYR A 394 14.16 -23.13 -3.62
C TYR A 394 12.78 -23.78 -3.66
N THR A 395 11.82 -23.16 -4.37
CA THR A 395 10.49 -23.70 -4.53
C THR A 395 10.34 -24.41 -5.88
N HIS A 396 9.42 -25.37 -5.97
CA HIS A 396 9.15 -26.10 -7.22
C HIS A 396 8.60 -25.21 -8.35
N GLU A 397 8.13 -24.00 -8.01
CA GLU A 397 7.57 -23.04 -8.96
C GLU A 397 8.60 -22.01 -9.48
N GLY A 398 9.89 -22.31 -9.31
CA GLY A 398 10.97 -21.40 -9.74
C GLY A 398 11.11 -20.18 -8.85
N GLY A 399 10.96 -20.35 -7.55
CA GLY A 399 11.12 -19.30 -6.56
C GLY A 399 12.19 -19.61 -5.52
N VAL A 400 12.46 -18.62 -4.67
CA VAL A 400 13.35 -18.73 -3.51
C VAL A 400 12.63 -18.27 -2.25
N LYS A 401 12.84 -18.99 -1.16
CA LYS A 401 12.41 -18.63 0.18
C LYS A 401 13.64 -18.38 1.04
N ILE A 402 13.76 -17.18 1.59
CA ILE A 402 14.89 -16.75 2.42
C ILE A 402 14.37 -16.45 3.82
N LEU A 403 14.90 -17.12 4.83
CA LEU A 403 14.66 -16.80 6.24
C LEU A 403 15.79 -15.89 6.72
N LEU A 404 15.46 -14.64 7.01
CA LEU A 404 16.41 -13.62 7.42
C LEU A 404 16.16 -13.22 8.86
N GLN A 405 17.14 -13.43 9.74
CA GLN A 405 17.11 -12.94 11.09
C GLN A 405 17.67 -11.51 11.14
N THR A 406 16.99 -10.63 11.85
CA THR A 406 17.42 -9.26 12.15
C THR A 406 17.58 -9.13 13.66
N HIS A 407 18.71 -8.59 14.10
CA HIS A 407 19.01 -8.37 15.52
C HIS A 407 19.37 -6.90 15.75
N ASN A 408 18.80 -6.30 16.79
CA ASN A 408 19.18 -4.97 17.28
C ASN A 408 20.23 -5.13 18.36
N SER A 409 21.51 -4.93 18.02
CA SER A 409 22.64 -5.07 18.94
C SER A 409 22.90 -3.83 19.81
N ALA A 410 22.03 -2.83 19.78
CA ALA A 410 22.12 -1.66 20.66
C ALA A 410 21.99 -2.05 22.13
N HIS A 411 22.56 -1.23 23.02
CA HIS A 411 22.43 -1.44 24.47
C HIS A 411 21.07 -0.96 24.99
N GLU A 412 20.45 -0.01 24.31
CA GLU A 412 19.15 0.56 24.68
C GLU A 412 18.46 1.18 23.45
N GLY A 413 17.15 1.42 23.55
CA GLY A 413 16.34 1.99 22.48
C GLY A 413 15.65 0.92 21.65
N THR A 414 14.90 1.38 20.64
CA THR A 414 14.13 0.52 19.71
C THR A 414 14.42 0.96 18.28
N ALA A 415 14.74 0.00 17.40
CA ALA A 415 14.87 0.26 15.98
C ALA A 415 13.50 0.39 15.31
N GLY A 416 13.12 1.60 14.92
CA GLY A 416 11.89 1.90 14.19
C GLY A 416 12.19 2.26 12.74
N ARG A 417 12.26 1.29 11.83
CA ARG A 417 12.64 1.51 10.43
C ARG A 417 11.74 0.78 9.45
N LEU A 418 11.56 1.39 8.27
CA LEU A 418 11.08 0.67 7.11
C LEU A 418 12.27 0.01 6.42
N LEU A 419 12.28 -1.31 6.38
CA LEU A 419 13.28 -2.10 5.67
C LEU A 419 12.71 -2.51 4.31
N TYR A 420 13.48 -2.29 3.27
CA TYR A 420 13.22 -2.77 1.92
C TYR A 420 14.10 -3.97 1.62
N TYR A 421 13.50 -4.99 1.02
CA TYR A 421 14.12 -6.22 0.55
C TYR A 421 14.03 -6.24 -0.96
N LYS A 422 15.05 -5.70 -1.64
CA LYS A 422 15.08 -5.54 -3.09
C LYS A 422 15.91 -6.65 -3.72
N LEU A 423 15.28 -7.46 -4.56
CA LEU A 423 15.95 -8.53 -5.30
C LEU A 423 16.40 -8.03 -6.68
N TYR A 424 17.67 -8.24 -7.00
CA TYR A 424 18.27 -7.88 -8.27
C TYR A 424 18.80 -9.14 -8.95
N LYS A 425 18.58 -9.28 -10.25
CA LYS A 425 19.35 -10.18 -11.08
C LYS A 425 20.74 -9.56 -11.28
N VAL A 426 21.82 -10.34 -11.16
CA VAL A 426 23.19 -9.83 -11.31
C VAL A 426 23.37 -9.25 -12.70
N GLY A 427 23.95 -8.06 -12.77
CA GLY A 427 24.14 -7.32 -14.03
C GLY A 427 22.96 -6.39 -14.40
N THR A 428 21.88 -6.33 -13.59
CA THR A 428 20.80 -5.39 -13.81
C THR A 428 20.84 -4.23 -12.79
N GLU A 429 20.38 -3.06 -13.21
CA GLU A 429 20.29 -1.86 -12.34
C GLU A 429 18.99 -1.81 -11.54
N TYR A 430 17.95 -2.52 -11.97
CA TYR A 430 16.62 -2.49 -11.37
C TYR A 430 16.34 -3.77 -10.59
N SER A 431 15.59 -3.62 -9.48
CA SER A 431 15.12 -4.77 -8.75
C SER A 431 14.04 -5.50 -9.57
N CYS A 432 14.22 -6.80 -9.73
CA CYS A 432 13.21 -7.66 -10.38
C CYS A 432 12.06 -8.00 -9.45
N SER A 433 12.26 -7.86 -8.13
CA SER A 433 11.21 -8.02 -7.12
C SER A 433 11.57 -7.23 -5.87
N MET A 434 10.55 -6.84 -5.11
CA MET A 434 10.73 -6.08 -3.88
C MET A 434 9.69 -6.50 -2.85
N ASP A 435 10.13 -6.56 -1.60
CA ASP A 435 9.28 -6.64 -0.42
C ASP A 435 9.74 -5.58 0.59
N TYR A 436 8.94 -5.28 1.61
CA TYR A 436 9.34 -4.36 2.68
C TYR A 436 8.66 -4.73 3.98
N ARG A 437 9.28 -4.36 5.10
CA ARG A 437 8.78 -4.58 6.45
C ARG A 437 9.02 -3.35 7.32
N PHE A 438 8.07 -3.07 8.18
CA PHE A 438 8.29 -2.12 9.26
C PHE A 438 8.94 -2.84 10.44
N LEU A 439 10.17 -2.45 10.74
CA LEU A 439 10.90 -2.95 11.90
C LEU A 439 10.58 -2.08 13.11
N ASN A 440 10.15 -2.71 14.20
CA ASN A 440 10.00 -2.08 15.51
C ASN A 440 10.64 -3.04 16.54
N LEU A 441 11.97 -3.00 16.64
CA LEU A 441 12.77 -4.01 17.33
C LEU A 441 13.50 -3.38 18.53
N PRO A 442 13.15 -3.74 19.78
CA PRO A 442 13.85 -3.28 20.98
C PRO A 442 15.33 -3.69 20.99
N ALA A 443 16.13 -2.96 21.77
CA ALA A 443 17.54 -3.27 21.98
C ALA A 443 17.71 -4.68 22.59
N GLY A 444 18.65 -5.44 22.04
CA GLY A 444 18.92 -6.82 22.43
C GLY A 444 17.97 -7.87 21.84
N ASP A 445 16.87 -7.43 21.22
CA ASP A 445 15.90 -8.34 20.61
C ASP A 445 16.25 -8.69 19.17
N TRP A 446 15.60 -9.73 18.66
CA TRP A 446 15.72 -10.21 17.28
C TRP A 446 14.35 -10.55 16.69
N THR A 447 14.26 -10.52 15.38
CA THR A 447 13.09 -10.97 14.60
C THR A 447 13.54 -11.80 13.42
N CYS A 448 12.63 -12.62 12.87
CA CYS A 448 12.87 -13.38 11.64
C CYS A 448 11.81 -13.02 10.59
N ASP A 449 12.27 -12.64 9.42
CA ASP A 449 11.43 -12.41 8.25
C ASP A 449 11.55 -13.55 7.26
N THR A 450 10.43 -14.06 6.79
CA THR A 450 10.37 -15.01 5.68
C THR A 450 10.08 -14.23 4.41
N LEU A 451 11.06 -14.19 3.50
CA LEU A 451 10.96 -13.52 2.21
C LEU A 451 10.74 -14.58 1.13
N CYS A 452 9.75 -14.38 0.26
CA CYS A 452 9.46 -15.29 -0.84
C CYS A 452 9.49 -14.51 -2.16
N PHE A 453 10.34 -14.96 -3.07
CA PHE A 453 10.44 -14.39 -4.42
C PHE A 453 10.17 -15.52 -5.42
N ASN A 454 9.26 -15.30 -6.37
CA ASN A 454 8.80 -16.30 -7.32
C ASN A 454 9.16 -15.91 -8.75
N ARG A 455 9.05 -16.87 -9.67
CA ARG A 455 9.28 -16.69 -11.13
C ARG A 455 10.68 -16.16 -11.45
N LEU A 456 11.68 -16.68 -10.75
CA LEU A 456 13.08 -16.39 -11.03
C LEU A 456 13.59 -17.30 -12.16
N GLU A 457 14.52 -16.78 -12.95
CA GLU A 457 15.06 -17.51 -14.10
C GLU A 457 16.09 -18.56 -13.62
N PRO A 458 15.97 -19.83 -14.06
CA PRO A 458 16.94 -20.88 -13.73
C PRO A 458 18.35 -20.54 -14.20
N GLY A 459 19.37 -20.95 -13.43
CA GLY A 459 20.77 -20.75 -13.74
C GLY A 459 21.29 -19.32 -13.53
N GLU A 460 20.43 -18.38 -13.19
CA GLU A 460 20.80 -16.97 -13.03
C GLU A 460 21.17 -16.62 -11.58
N ASP A 461 22.09 -15.66 -11.46
CA ASP A 461 22.57 -15.15 -10.19
C ASP A 461 21.72 -13.97 -9.70
N TYR A 462 21.42 -13.97 -8.42
CA TYR A 462 20.61 -12.93 -7.77
C TYR A 462 21.30 -12.37 -6.52
N VAL A 463 21.00 -11.10 -6.25
CA VAL A 463 21.42 -10.40 -5.02
C VAL A 463 20.20 -9.76 -4.36
N LEU A 464 19.88 -10.20 -3.15
CA LEU A 464 18.94 -9.53 -2.27
C LEU A 464 19.68 -8.41 -1.53
N ARG A 465 19.20 -7.17 -1.65
CA ARG A 465 19.69 -6.01 -0.88
C ARG A 465 18.65 -5.63 0.17
N VAL A 466 19.11 -5.55 1.42
CA VAL A 466 18.29 -5.16 2.57
C VAL A 466 18.74 -3.80 3.04
N GLY A 467 17.79 -2.87 3.23
CA GLY A 467 18.15 -1.53 3.70
C GLY A 467 17.02 -0.52 3.63
N GLY A 468 17.37 0.77 3.56
CA GLY A 468 16.42 1.84 3.25
C GLY A 468 16.11 1.91 1.75
N TRP A 469 15.24 2.86 1.34
CA TRP A 469 14.88 3.02 -0.07
C TRP A 469 16.10 3.16 -0.99
N SER A 470 17.07 3.99 -0.62
CA SER A 470 18.29 4.26 -1.41
C SER A 470 19.58 3.77 -0.76
N SER A 471 19.52 3.02 0.34
CA SER A 471 20.67 2.55 1.09
C SER A 471 20.62 1.03 1.27
N THR A 472 21.77 0.36 1.18
CA THR A 472 21.90 -1.07 1.45
C THR A 472 22.72 -1.25 2.72
N ILE A 473 22.23 -2.04 3.66
CA ILE A 473 22.90 -2.38 4.92
C ILE A 473 23.27 -3.86 5.00
N HIS A 474 22.64 -4.71 4.20
CA HIS A 474 22.94 -6.14 4.12
C HIS A 474 22.67 -6.69 2.72
N THR A 475 23.38 -7.75 2.32
CA THR A 475 23.19 -8.43 1.04
C THR A 475 23.22 -9.94 1.21
N VAL A 476 22.38 -10.64 0.43
CA VAL A 476 22.37 -12.10 0.32
C VAL A 476 22.45 -12.44 -1.16
N SER A 477 23.47 -13.21 -1.56
CA SER A 477 23.66 -13.64 -2.95
C SER A 477 23.34 -15.13 -3.09
N PHE A 478 22.70 -15.51 -4.21
CA PHE A 478 22.39 -16.91 -4.52
C PHE A 478 22.23 -17.09 -6.03
N THR A 479 22.39 -18.35 -6.47
CA THR A 479 22.14 -18.77 -7.86
C THR A 479 20.89 -19.62 -7.91
N MET A 480 19.99 -19.38 -8.84
CA MET A 480 18.82 -20.26 -9.04
C MET A 480 19.30 -21.59 -9.66
N PRO A 481 18.81 -22.74 -9.16
CA PRO A 481 19.13 -24.04 -9.77
C PRO A 481 18.69 -24.11 -11.23
N ASP A 482 19.48 -24.81 -12.06
CA ASP A 482 19.08 -25.14 -13.43
C ASP A 482 17.91 -26.11 -13.44
N ASN A 483 17.00 -25.97 -14.42
CA ASN A 483 15.83 -26.86 -14.57
C ASN A 483 16.21 -28.34 -14.87
N ASP A 484 17.45 -28.62 -15.27
CA ASP A 484 17.94 -29.97 -15.63
C ASP A 484 18.45 -30.79 -14.44
N THR A 485 18.59 -30.21 -13.28
CA THR A 485 18.88 -30.98 -12.07
C THR A 485 17.57 -31.53 -11.55
N GLY A 486 17.21 -32.75 -12.00
CA GLY A 486 16.19 -33.57 -11.34
C GLY A 486 16.46 -33.48 -9.83
N ILE A 487 15.42 -33.20 -9.06
CA ILE A 487 15.39 -32.97 -7.63
C ILE A 487 16.40 -33.91 -6.94
N GLY A 488 17.62 -33.46 -6.81
CA GLY A 488 18.56 -33.98 -5.83
C GLY A 488 18.03 -33.52 -4.49
N ASP A 489 17.78 -34.44 -3.58
CA ASP A 489 17.42 -34.14 -2.20
C ASP A 489 18.23 -32.91 -1.77
N VAL A 490 17.54 -31.79 -1.55
CA VAL A 490 18.08 -30.65 -0.85
C VAL A 490 18.49 -31.24 0.49
N GLN A 491 19.77 -31.42 0.71
CA GLN A 491 20.26 -31.70 2.07
C GLN A 491 19.78 -30.49 2.87
N GLU A 492 18.71 -30.72 3.67
CA GLU A 492 18.46 -29.85 4.81
C GLU A 492 19.80 -29.78 5.54
N GLU A 493 20.53 -28.68 5.38
CA GLU A 493 21.56 -28.36 6.35
C GLU A 493 20.81 -28.23 7.67
N THR A 494 20.90 -29.30 8.44
CA THR A 494 20.33 -29.38 9.77
C THR A 494 21.01 -28.28 10.55
N ILE A 495 20.31 -27.15 10.73
CA ILE A 495 20.76 -26.06 11.59
C ILE A 495 20.83 -26.69 12.97
N VAL A 496 22.06 -26.99 13.43
CA VAL A 496 22.27 -27.47 14.79
C VAL A 496 22.05 -26.27 15.71
N PRO A 497 20.97 -26.26 16.51
CA PRO A 497 20.75 -25.19 17.48
C PRO A 497 21.95 -25.12 18.41
N HIS A 498 22.39 -23.94 18.77
CA HIS A 498 23.56 -23.72 19.62
C HIS A 498 23.45 -24.28 21.05
N THR A 499 22.26 -24.74 21.46
CA THR A 499 22.09 -25.57 22.68
C THR A 499 20.94 -26.55 22.50
N PRO A 500 21.09 -27.84 22.86
CA PRO A 500 20.05 -28.86 22.70
C PRO A 500 18.75 -28.62 23.50
N ASN A 501 18.72 -27.61 24.35
CA ASN A 501 17.64 -27.41 25.32
C ASN A 501 16.64 -26.29 24.95
N ASP A 502 16.83 -25.57 23.83
CA ASP A 502 15.99 -24.40 23.53
C ASP A 502 15.14 -24.52 22.25
N ILE A 503 14.94 -25.74 21.75
CA ILE A 503 14.11 -25.98 20.56
C ILE A 503 12.63 -25.84 20.93
N LEU A 504 11.92 -24.97 20.18
CA LEU A 504 10.47 -24.85 20.24
C LEU A 504 9.83 -25.78 19.21
N TYR A 505 8.75 -26.46 19.60
CA TYR A 505 7.93 -27.29 18.71
C TYR A 505 6.50 -26.76 18.69
N ASP A 506 5.85 -26.82 17.55
CA ASP A 506 4.41 -26.59 17.51
C ASP A 506 3.64 -27.78 18.14
N LEU A 507 2.32 -27.63 18.29
CA LEU A 507 1.48 -28.69 18.87
C LEU A 507 1.38 -29.95 17.97
N LYS A 508 1.95 -29.92 16.77
CA LYS A 508 2.09 -31.07 15.86
C LYS A 508 3.49 -31.69 15.90
N GLY A 509 4.36 -31.19 16.78
CA GLY A 509 5.73 -31.70 16.97
C GLY A 509 6.75 -31.20 15.93
N ARG A 510 6.44 -30.16 15.14
CA ARG A 510 7.37 -29.57 14.17
C ARG A 510 8.21 -28.50 14.86
N VAL A 511 9.49 -28.44 14.54
CA VAL A 511 10.39 -27.39 15.03
C VAL A 511 9.90 -26.01 14.54
N VAL A 512 9.84 -25.05 15.46
CA VAL A 512 9.44 -23.68 15.19
C VAL A 512 10.65 -22.77 15.42
N LEU A 513 11.17 -22.23 14.35
CA LEU A 513 12.35 -21.34 14.40
C LEU A 513 11.96 -19.88 14.69
N CYS A 514 10.78 -19.44 14.23
CA CYS A 514 10.24 -18.11 14.45
C CYS A 514 8.83 -18.24 15.04
N PRO A 515 8.68 -18.26 16.37
CA PRO A 515 7.36 -18.40 16.98
C PRO A 515 6.52 -17.14 16.81
N GLU A 516 5.25 -17.34 16.46
CA GLU A 516 4.20 -16.32 16.54
C GLU A 516 3.49 -16.39 17.89
N ASN A 517 2.55 -15.47 18.16
CA ASN A 517 1.72 -15.56 19.37
C ASN A 517 0.99 -16.90 19.41
N GLY A 518 1.21 -17.68 20.47
CA GLY A 518 0.61 -19.00 20.53
C GLY A 518 1.24 -19.94 21.56
N VAL A 519 0.73 -21.18 21.57
CA VAL A 519 1.19 -22.24 22.49
C VAL A 519 2.13 -23.16 21.74
N TYR A 520 3.32 -23.35 22.31
CA TYR A 520 4.40 -24.20 21.79
C TYR A 520 4.86 -25.21 22.85
N ILE A 521 5.67 -26.16 22.43
CA ILE A 521 6.32 -27.13 23.35
C ILE A 521 7.81 -26.80 23.39
N ARG A 522 8.32 -26.58 24.59
CA ARG A 522 9.74 -26.36 24.87
C ARG A 522 10.16 -27.28 26.04
N ASN A 523 11.16 -28.10 25.82
CA ASN A 523 11.63 -29.09 26.81
C ASN A 523 10.49 -29.97 27.37
N GLY A 524 9.57 -30.39 26.48
CA GLY A 524 8.42 -31.24 26.87
C GLY A 524 7.31 -30.52 27.65
N LYS A 525 7.40 -29.20 27.85
CA LYS A 525 6.40 -28.37 28.52
C LYS A 525 5.73 -27.41 27.54
N LYS A 526 4.43 -27.16 27.74
CA LYS A 526 3.72 -26.11 27.01
C LYS A 526 4.20 -24.75 27.52
N VAL A 527 4.60 -23.91 26.59
CA VAL A 527 4.96 -22.50 26.81
C VAL A 527 4.07 -21.63 25.93
N TYR A 528 3.63 -20.50 26.44
CA TYR A 528 2.93 -19.49 25.67
C TYR A 528 3.95 -18.46 25.19
N TYR A 529 3.95 -18.18 23.90
CA TYR A 529 4.79 -17.17 23.30
C TYR A 529 3.89 -15.97 22.96
N GLU A 530 4.20 -14.82 23.52
CA GLU A 530 3.54 -13.55 23.27
C GLU A 530 4.60 -12.59 22.73
N ARG A 531 4.31 -12.03 21.59
CA ARG A 531 5.23 -11.17 20.84
C ARG A 531 4.91 -9.70 21.06
#